data_f50fd6e10221545bb8368f2e5c66a2cc
#
_entry.id   f50fd6e10221545bb8368f2e5c66a2cc
#
_cell.length_a   1.000
_cell.length_b   1.000
_cell.length_c   1.000
_cell.angle_alpha   90.00
_cell.angle_beta   90.00
_cell.angle_gamma   90.00
#
_symmetry.space_group_name_H-M   'P 1'
#
loop_
_entity.id
_entity.type
_entity.pdbx_description
1 polymer ?
#
loop_
_entity_poly.entity_id
_entity_poly.type
_entity_poly.pdbx_seq_one_letter_code
_entity_poly.pdbx_strand_id
1 'polypeptide(L)'
;MTDGTAEPPAEPASVGLPPRLGRPRREFATYSPFRLGLTAAIGFGFAYLLFRALERGQDTVLLLLLALFLAAGLDPAVRRVQSWGLSRGLSVAAVFVGALLLLTALGFAVVPPLVGQTETFLHRLPGYVTALQQNRRVAELDSRFHVLNGVRSYLDQSQLIKNVAGNLLSVGSAIASIIFQVFSLAVLTLYFLAFLGDIVNFGYRLTPASRRTQVSAIGDKVIAQIGHYVIGTTALALLRGLFTLVVLAVLHVPYPFALAFIAAVLDIAPVVGTALAAVVVSTVVLLESVPAGITVICFFIAYEFLARLVFIPRLLDKSVRISPAAALVGALAGFTMFGVIGFLISIPLVAVITLILREVLLPRQANR
;
A
#
# COMPACT_ATOMS: atom_id res chain seq x y z
N MET A 1 -58.40 19.15 -95.08
CA MET A 1 -58.34 18.28 -93.95
C MET A 1 -56.95 17.82 -93.80
N THR A 2 -56.15 18.52 -93.07
CA THR A 2 -54.75 18.22 -92.82
C THR A 2 -54.48 18.49 -91.36
N ASP A 3 -54.27 17.41 -90.70
CA ASP A 3 -54.03 17.37 -89.34
C ASP A 3 -52.50 17.69 -89.07
N GLY A 4 -52.28 18.76 -88.37
CA GLY A 4 -50.93 19.22 -88.07
C GLY A 4 -50.58 18.88 -86.68
N THR A 5 -49.84 17.82 -86.51
CA THR A 5 -49.21 17.49 -85.17
C THR A 5 -48.06 18.40 -84.87
N ALA A 6 -48.25 19.32 -83.94
CA ALA A 6 -47.18 20.16 -83.42
C ALA A 6 -46.26 19.37 -82.44
N GLU A 7 -44.98 19.38 -82.76
CA GLU A 7 -43.90 18.83 -81.93
C GLU A 7 -43.75 19.67 -80.63
N PRO A 8 -43.62 19.09 -79.45
CA PRO A 8 -43.48 19.86 -78.25
C PRO A 8 -42.06 20.46 -78.15
N PRO A 9 -41.89 21.65 -77.57
CA PRO A 9 -40.62 22.34 -77.50
C PRO A 9 -39.60 21.60 -76.61
N ALA A 10 -38.35 21.56 -77.09
CA ALA A 10 -37.24 20.92 -76.35
C ALA A 10 -37.03 21.54 -74.98
N GLU A 11 -36.91 20.70 -73.98
CA GLU A 11 -36.53 21.09 -72.62
C GLU A 11 -35.15 21.75 -72.62
N PRO A 12 -34.98 22.88 -71.86
CA PRO A 12 -33.67 23.50 -71.73
C PRO A 12 -32.73 22.61 -70.94
N ALA A 13 -31.54 22.40 -71.47
CA ALA A 13 -30.44 21.65 -70.86
C ALA A 13 -30.20 22.12 -69.43
N SER A 14 -30.32 21.20 -68.50
CA SER A 14 -29.95 21.43 -67.09
C SER A 14 -28.46 21.83 -66.99
N VAL A 15 -28.23 23.10 -66.70
CA VAL A 15 -26.90 23.60 -66.36
C VAL A 15 -26.50 22.93 -65.05
N GLY A 16 -25.58 21.98 -65.13
CA GLY A 16 -25.02 21.30 -63.97
C GLY A 16 -24.39 22.33 -63.01
N LEU A 17 -24.99 22.46 -61.85
CA LEU A 17 -24.41 23.24 -60.75
C LEU A 17 -23.03 22.69 -60.44
N PRO A 18 -22.01 23.55 -60.31
CA PRO A 18 -20.64 23.13 -59.96
C PRO A 18 -20.69 22.40 -58.61
N PRO A 19 -19.84 21.38 -58.40
CA PRO A 19 -19.78 20.63 -57.14
C PRO A 19 -19.62 21.60 -55.98
N ARG A 20 -20.50 21.50 -54.97
CA ARG A 20 -20.43 22.28 -53.76
C ARG A 20 -19.06 22.00 -53.14
N LEU A 21 -18.14 22.91 -53.29
CA LEU A 21 -16.86 22.94 -52.58
C LEU A 21 -17.16 22.73 -51.10
N GLY A 22 -16.56 21.70 -50.54
CA GLY A 22 -16.73 21.31 -49.13
C GLY A 22 -16.61 22.52 -48.22
N ARG A 23 -17.44 22.58 -47.19
CA ARG A 23 -17.35 23.63 -46.17
C ARG A 23 -15.90 23.82 -45.79
N PRO A 24 -15.37 25.07 -45.82
CA PRO A 24 -14.00 25.32 -45.44
C PRO A 24 -13.81 24.73 -44.04
N ARG A 25 -12.84 23.83 -43.88
CA ARG A 25 -12.35 23.43 -42.57
C ARG A 25 -12.08 24.74 -41.86
N ARG A 26 -12.67 24.89 -40.66
CA ARG A 26 -12.38 26.02 -39.78
C ARG A 26 -10.88 26.13 -39.68
N GLU A 27 -10.35 27.11 -40.37
CA GLU A 27 -8.92 27.41 -40.38
C GLU A 27 -8.51 27.72 -38.93
N PHE A 28 -7.47 27.09 -38.48
CA PHE A 28 -6.73 27.46 -37.25
C PHE A 28 -6.12 28.87 -37.34
N ALA A 29 -6.55 29.66 -38.30
CA ALA A 29 -5.91 30.86 -38.82
C ALA A 29 -6.26 32.16 -38.04
N THR A 30 -6.76 32.08 -36.80
CA THR A 30 -7.07 33.32 -36.06
C THR A 30 -6.33 33.46 -34.72
N TYR A 31 -5.44 32.55 -34.39
CA TYR A 31 -4.58 32.76 -33.23
C TYR A 31 -3.21 33.30 -33.69
N SER A 32 -2.87 34.51 -33.24
CA SER A 32 -1.51 34.99 -33.47
C SER A 32 -0.50 33.99 -32.93
N PRO A 33 0.57 33.62 -33.65
CA PRO A 33 1.57 32.65 -33.20
C PRO A 33 2.14 32.95 -31.81
N PHE A 34 2.22 34.25 -31.51
CA PHE A 34 2.63 34.73 -30.18
C PHE A 34 1.65 34.33 -29.05
N ARG A 35 0.33 34.47 -29.25
CA ARG A 35 -0.66 34.07 -28.26
C ARG A 35 -0.66 32.57 -28.06
N LEU A 36 -0.52 31.79 -29.10
CA LEU A 36 -0.46 30.34 -29.06
C LEU A 36 0.82 29.85 -28.32
N GLY A 37 1.97 30.49 -28.65
CA GLY A 37 3.22 30.24 -27.96
C GLY A 37 3.17 30.62 -26.48
N LEU A 38 2.57 31.76 -26.13
CA LEU A 38 2.43 32.23 -24.76
C LEU A 38 1.50 31.34 -23.94
N THR A 39 0.34 30.97 -24.46
CA THR A 39 -0.59 30.06 -23.76
C THR A 39 0.00 28.66 -23.57
N ALA A 40 0.73 28.15 -24.58
CA ALA A 40 1.44 26.88 -24.45
C ALA A 40 2.57 26.95 -23.40
N ALA A 41 3.35 28.05 -23.38
CA ALA A 41 4.41 28.25 -22.39
C ALA A 41 3.85 28.39 -20.96
N ILE A 42 2.76 29.11 -20.77
CA ILE A 42 2.07 29.22 -19.46
C ILE A 42 1.52 27.86 -19.04
N GLY A 43 0.86 27.14 -19.96
CA GLY A 43 0.33 25.79 -19.67
C GLY A 43 1.45 24.81 -19.30
N PHE A 44 2.55 24.81 -20.03
CA PHE A 44 3.71 23.99 -19.71
C PHE A 44 4.39 24.39 -18.40
N GLY A 45 4.55 25.71 -18.17
CA GLY A 45 5.08 26.24 -16.91
C GLY A 45 4.22 25.84 -15.70
N PHE A 46 2.90 25.95 -15.83
CA PHE A 46 1.96 25.52 -14.77
C PHE A 46 2.03 24.00 -14.53
N ALA A 47 2.04 23.20 -15.60
CA ALA A 47 2.19 21.74 -15.50
C ALA A 47 3.53 21.36 -14.84
N TYR A 48 4.62 22.04 -15.20
CA TYR A 48 5.93 21.84 -14.57
C TYR A 48 5.94 22.21 -13.09
N LEU A 49 5.34 23.36 -12.71
CA LEU A 49 5.20 23.76 -11.32
C LEU A 49 4.36 22.77 -10.53
N LEU A 50 3.25 22.30 -11.09
CA LEU A 50 2.40 21.30 -10.47
C LEU A 50 3.16 19.97 -10.27
N PHE A 51 3.91 19.53 -11.28
CA PHE A 51 4.74 18.34 -11.18
C PHE A 51 5.80 18.48 -10.09
N ARG A 52 6.49 19.61 -10.05
CA ARG A 52 7.48 19.93 -9.00
C ARG A 52 6.86 20.02 -7.60
N ALA A 53 5.66 20.59 -7.50
CA ALA A 53 4.94 20.64 -6.22
C ALA A 53 4.54 19.24 -5.75
N LEU A 54 4.07 18.37 -6.64
CA LEU A 54 3.77 16.98 -6.35
C LEU A 54 5.04 16.20 -5.96
N GLU A 55 6.14 16.38 -6.68
CA GLU A 55 7.42 15.73 -6.37
C GLU A 55 7.94 16.12 -4.98
N ARG A 56 7.90 17.42 -4.64
CA ARG A 56 8.30 17.90 -3.32
C ARG A 56 7.33 17.55 -2.20
N GLY A 57 6.05 17.45 -2.54
CA GLY A 57 4.97 17.12 -1.61
C GLY A 57 4.64 15.64 -1.52
N GLN A 58 5.40 14.76 -2.19
CA GLN A 58 5.08 13.33 -2.27
C GLN A 58 4.92 12.68 -0.89
N ASP A 59 5.78 13.03 0.07
CA ASP A 59 5.70 12.48 1.43
C ASP A 59 4.41 12.92 2.14
N THR A 60 4.00 14.17 1.94
CA THR A 60 2.74 14.69 2.48
C THR A 60 1.54 14.01 1.82
N VAL A 61 1.56 13.83 0.49
CA VAL A 61 0.51 13.13 -0.24
C VAL A 61 0.41 11.68 0.22
N LEU A 62 1.54 11.01 0.40
CA LEU A 62 1.59 9.65 0.93
C LEU A 62 1.04 9.56 2.36
N LEU A 63 1.39 10.51 3.21
CA LEU A 63 0.88 10.58 4.58
C LEU A 63 -0.65 10.77 4.59
N LEU A 64 -1.17 11.66 3.71
CA LEU A 64 -2.61 11.87 3.55
C LEU A 64 -3.31 10.60 3.04
N LEU A 65 -2.75 9.93 2.02
CA LEU A 65 -3.29 8.68 1.49
C LEU A 65 -3.28 7.57 2.54
N LEU A 66 -2.19 7.44 3.30
CA LEU A 66 -2.09 6.47 4.37
C LEU A 66 -3.09 6.76 5.49
N ALA A 67 -3.26 8.03 5.88
CA ALA A 67 -4.23 8.44 6.88
C ALA A 67 -5.67 8.16 6.42
N LEU A 68 -5.99 8.45 5.16
CA LEU A 68 -7.30 8.15 4.57
C LEU A 68 -7.54 6.64 4.49
N PHE A 69 -6.52 5.87 4.14
CA PHE A 69 -6.57 4.42 4.11
C PHE A 69 -6.82 3.82 5.50
N LEU A 70 -6.11 4.30 6.52
CA LEU A 70 -6.33 3.89 7.92
C LEU A 70 -7.72 4.31 8.41
N ALA A 71 -8.19 5.50 8.05
CA ALA A 71 -9.54 5.96 8.38
C ALA A 71 -10.61 5.05 7.77
N ALA A 72 -10.49 4.70 6.48
CA ALA A 72 -11.37 3.74 5.82
C ALA A 72 -11.27 2.35 6.46
N GLY A 73 -10.06 1.95 6.90
CA GLY A 73 -9.81 0.71 7.62
C GLY A 73 -10.49 0.63 9.00
N LEU A 74 -10.56 1.75 9.71
CA LEU A 74 -11.18 1.84 11.04
C LEU A 74 -12.69 2.10 10.98
N ASP A 75 -13.25 2.56 9.84
CA ASP A 75 -14.69 2.86 9.70
C ASP A 75 -15.62 1.69 10.06
N PRO A 76 -15.36 0.41 9.72
CA PRO A 76 -16.18 -0.71 10.15
C PRO A 76 -16.22 -0.86 11.69
N ALA A 77 -15.11 -0.60 12.37
CA ALA A 77 -15.06 -0.60 13.83
C ALA A 77 -15.93 0.52 14.42
N VAL A 78 -15.87 1.73 13.82
CA VAL A 78 -16.73 2.85 14.20
C VAL A 78 -18.21 2.49 14.02
N ARG A 79 -18.60 1.93 12.87
CA ARG A 79 -19.97 1.47 12.62
C ARG A 79 -20.43 0.42 13.63
N ARG A 80 -19.54 -0.47 14.05
CA ARG A 80 -19.83 -1.47 15.08
C ARG A 80 -20.12 -0.82 16.43
N VAL A 81 -19.31 0.17 16.84
CA VAL A 81 -19.52 0.93 18.07
C VAL A 81 -20.79 1.78 17.99
N GLN A 82 -21.10 2.37 16.84
CA GLN A 82 -22.36 3.08 16.60
C GLN A 82 -23.60 2.16 16.78
N SER A 83 -23.50 0.88 16.42
CA SER A 83 -24.60 -0.06 16.60
C SER A 83 -24.95 -0.33 18.07
N TRP A 84 -24.10 0.10 19.02
CA TRP A 84 -24.36 0.08 20.45
C TRP A 84 -25.12 1.33 20.95
N GLY A 85 -25.56 2.21 20.03
CA GLY A 85 -26.36 3.40 20.35
C GLY A 85 -25.54 4.68 20.59
N LEU A 86 -24.23 4.67 20.35
CA LEU A 86 -23.41 5.87 20.49
C LEU A 86 -23.54 6.81 19.27
N SER A 87 -23.44 8.11 19.49
CA SER A 87 -23.35 9.09 18.40
C SER A 87 -22.07 8.86 17.58
N ARG A 88 -22.06 9.30 16.31
CA ARG A 88 -20.89 9.12 15.41
C ARG A 88 -19.60 9.71 16.01
N GLY A 89 -19.68 10.92 16.58
CA GLY A 89 -18.49 11.55 17.19
C GLY A 89 -17.93 10.75 18.36
N LEU A 90 -18.78 10.23 19.24
CA LEU A 90 -18.37 9.40 20.36
C LEU A 90 -17.81 8.05 19.89
N SER A 91 -18.40 7.46 18.86
CA SER A 91 -17.92 6.19 18.29
C SER A 91 -16.55 6.36 17.64
N VAL A 92 -16.32 7.45 16.90
CA VAL A 92 -15.02 7.79 16.32
C VAL A 92 -13.98 8.01 17.43
N ALA A 93 -14.30 8.80 18.45
CA ALA A 93 -13.42 9.04 19.60
C ALA A 93 -13.08 7.72 20.33
N ALA A 94 -14.07 6.88 20.60
CA ALA A 94 -13.88 5.60 21.30
C ALA A 94 -12.96 4.66 20.49
N VAL A 95 -13.19 4.49 19.18
CA VAL A 95 -12.36 3.63 18.32
C VAL A 95 -10.95 4.19 18.19
N PHE A 96 -10.81 5.52 18.03
CA PHE A 96 -9.50 6.15 17.93
C PHE A 96 -8.70 6.03 19.23
N VAL A 97 -9.31 6.33 20.37
CA VAL A 97 -8.67 6.17 21.68
C VAL A 97 -8.35 4.70 21.93
N GLY A 98 -9.26 3.77 21.61
CA GLY A 98 -9.02 2.34 21.70
C GLY A 98 -7.82 1.88 20.85
N ALA A 99 -7.73 2.34 19.59
CA ALA A 99 -6.60 2.05 18.72
C ALA A 99 -5.29 2.65 19.26
N LEU A 100 -5.33 3.89 19.78
CA LEU A 100 -4.17 4.54 20.35
C LEU A 100 -3.70 3.83 21.63
N LEU A 101 -4.63 3.44 22.51
CA LEU A 101 -4.32 2.66 23.72
C LEU A 101 -3.71 1.29 23.35
N LEU A 102 -4.27 0.62 22.33
CA LEU A 102 -3.74 -0.65 21.85
C LEU A 102 -2.30 -0.48 21.32
N LEU A 103 -2.06 0.54 20.48
CA LEU A 103 -0.73 0.84 19.96
C LEU A 103 0.25 1.19 21.09
N THR A 104 -0.19 1.98 22.06
CA THR A 104 0.63 2.36 23.23
C THR A 104 0.94 1.14 24.09
N ALA A 105 -0.04 0.31 24.39
CA ALA A 105 0.16 -0.94 25.14
C ALA A 105 1.10 -1.90 24.42
N LEU A 106 0.93 -2.04 23.08
CA LEU A 106 1.83 -2.83 22.25
C LEU A 106 3.26 -2.24 22.26
N GLY A 107 3.39 -0.92 22.16
CA GLY A 107 4.67 -0.23 22.26
C GLY A 107 5.35 -0.52 23.62
N PHE A 108 4.66 -0.36 24.72
CA PHE A 108 5.22 -0.67 26.04
C PHE A 108 5.55 -2.14 26.25
N ALA A 109 4.76 -3.05 25.67
CA ALA A 109 5.02 -4.49 25.75
C ALA A 109 6.21 -4.94 24.89
N VAL A 110 6.45 -4.27 23.76
CA VAL A 110 7.41 -4.71 22.76
C VAL A 110 8.70 -3.89 22.78
N VAL A 111 8.63 -2.56 22.94
CA VAL A 111 9.80 -1.68 22.81
C VAL A 111 10.89 -1.96 23.86
N PRO A 112 10.58 -2.09 25.17
CA PRO A 112 11.62 -2.34 26.17
C PRO A 112 12.37 -3.67 25.92
N PRO A 113 11.68 -4.83 25.76
CA PRO A 113 12.39 -6.06 25.44
C PRO A 113 13.08 -6.02 24.07
N LEU A 114 12.53 -5.30 23.09
CA LEU A 114 13.14 -5.14 21.77
C LEU A 114 14.48 -4.40 21.90
N VAL A 115 14.52 -3.27 22.60
CA VAL A 115 15.77 -2.49 22.79
C VAL A 115 16.82 -3.31 23.52
N GLY A 116 16.48 -3.92 24.66
CA GLY A 116 17.43 -4.73 25.42
C GLY A 116 17.92 -5.96 24.66
N GLN A 117 17.03 -6.62 23.93
CA GLN A 117 17.39 -7.78 23.12
C GLN A 117 18.20 -7.43 21.89
N THR A 118 17.89 -6.30 21.24
CA THR A 118 18.66 -5.82 20.08
C THR A 118 20.07 -5.44 20.46
N GLU A 119 20.26 -4.76 21.58
CA GLU A 119 21.60 -4.42 22.08
C GLU A 119 22.42 -5.69 22.32
N THR A 120 21.85 -6.67 23.03
CA THR A 120 22.52 -7.95 23.29
C THR A 120 22.80 -8.73 21.99
N PHE A 121 21.87 -8.72 21.03
CA PHE A 121 22.05 -9.36 19.72
C PHE A 121 23.18 -8.70 18.92
N LEU A 122 23.20 -7.37 18.85
CA LEU A 122 24.26 -6.62 18.15
C LEU A 122 25.65 -6.90 18.74
N HIS A 123 25.76 -7.00 20.07
CA HIS A 123 27.00 -7.39 20.73
C HIS A 123 27.44 -8.82 20.43
N ARG A 124 26.50 -9.75 20.17
CA ARG A 124 26.81 -11.13 19.81
C ARG A 124 27.02 -11.37 18.32
N LEU A 125 26.59 -10.45 17.44
CA LEU A 125 26.73 -10.59 15.98
C LEU A 125 28.15 -10.92 15.51
N PRO A 126 29.24 -10.27 16.00
CA PRO A 126 30.61 -10.63 15.62
C PRO A 126 30.95 -12.07 15.98
N GLY A 127 30.45 -12.57 17.12
CA GLY A 127 30.61 -13.96 17.54
C GLY A 127 29.91 -14.97 16.61
N TYR A 128 28.73 -14.63 16.13
CA TYR A 128 28.02 -15.49 15.17
C TYR A 128 28.74 -15.57 13.82
N VAL A 129 29.26 -14.42 13.32
CA VAL A 129 30.03 -14.41 12.07
C VAL A 129 31.31 -15.26 12.19
N THR A 130 32.02 -15.15 13.32
CA THR A 130 33.20 -16.00 13.59
C THR A 130 32.85 -17.47 13.75
N ALA A 131 31.75 -17.81 14.41
CA ALA A 131 31.28 -19.20 14.53
C ALA A 131 30.90 -19.81 13.18
N LEU A 132 30.28 -19.02 12.30
CA LEU A 132 29.96 -19.44 10.92
C LEU A 132 31.21 -19.68 10.08
N GLN A 133 32.25 -18.83 10.22
CA GLN A 133 33.53 -18.98 9.51
C GLN A 133 34.29 -20.25 9.95
N GLN A 134 34.13 -20.65 11.22
CA GLN A 134 34.75 -21.88 11.74
C GLN A 134 34.05 -23.17 11.25
N ASN A 135 32.84 -23.05 10.73
CA ASN A 135 32.11 -24.18 10.19
C ASN A 135 32.58 -24.48 8.76
N ARG A 136 33.26 -25.63 8.58
CA ARG A 136 33.91 -26.05 7.33
C ARG A 136 32.98 -25.99 6.11
N ARG A 137 31.68 -26.34 6.28
CA ARG A 137 30.69 -26.31 5.19
C ARG A 137 30.32 -24.89 4.78
N VAL A 138 30.25 -23.98 5.73
CA VAL A 138 29.93 -22.57 5.49
C VAL A 138 31.12 -21.84 4.89
N ALA A 139 32.34 -22.16 5.33
CA ALA A 139 33.58 -21.62 4.77
C ALA A 139 33.76 -22.01 3.28
N GLU A 140 33.37 -23.23 2.89
CA GLU A 140 33.38 -23.66 1.49
C GLU A 140 32.38 -22.86 0.62
N LEU A 141 31.20 -22.53 1.15
CA LEU A 141 30.20 -21.70 0.47
C LEU A 141 30.65 -20.23 0.41
N ASP A 142 31.26 -19.72 1.48
CA ASP A 142 31.75 -18.35 1.53
C ASP A 142 32.92 -18.10 0.57
N SER A 143 33.77 -19.11 0.35
CA SER A 143 34.85 -19.03 -0.66
C SER A 143 34.32 -18.84 -2.09
N ARG A 144 33.05 -19.23 -2.37
CA ARG A 144 32.40 -19.04 -3.67
C ARG A 144 31.61 -17.75 -3.80
N PHE A 145 30.94 -17.33 -2.73
CA PHE A 145 30.00 -16.21 -2.78
C PHE A 145 30.45 -14.97 -2.03
N HIS A 146 31.51 -15.02 -1.22
CA HIS A 146 32.09 -13.91 -0.44
C HIS A 146 31.07 -13.12 0.43
N VAL A 147 29.98 -13.79 0.84
CA VAL A 147 28.85 -13.18 1.55
C VAL A 147 29.25 -12.78 2.96
N LEU A 148 30.02 -13.63 3.68
CA LEU A 148 30.44 -13.37 5.06
C LEU A 148 31.45 -12.24 5.14
N ASN A 149 32.35 -12.14 4.16
CA ASN A 149 33.30 -11.04 4.07
C ASN A 149 32.58 -9.71 3.76
N GLY A 150 31.53 -9.72 2.93
CA GLY A 150 30.66 -8.58 2.69
C GLY A 150 29.92 -8.15 3.96
N VAL A 151 29.34 -9.08 4.70
CA VAL A 151 28.66 -8.82 5.97
C VAL A 151 29.64 -8.27 7.01
N ARG A 152 30.84 -8.84 7.12
CA ARG A 152 31.87 -8.38 8.06
C ARG A 152 32.36 -6.98 7.72
N SER A 153 32.68 -6.70 6.45
CA SER A 153 33.07 -5.35 6.02
C SER A 153 31.97 -4.32 6.24
N TYR A 154 30.72 -4.73 6.11
CA TYR A 154 29.55 -3.88 6.41
C TYR A 154 29.39 -3.65 7.91
N LEU A 155 29.64 -4.65 8.74
CA LEU A 155 29.60 -4.54 10.20
C LEU A 155 30.81 -3.74 10.74
N ASP A 156 32.00 -3.96 10.20
CA ASP A 156 33.22 -3.24 10.59
C ASP A 156 33.26 -1.79 10.06
N GLN A 157 32.73 -1.55 8.85
CA GLN A 157 32.57 -0.20 8.27
C GLN A 157 31.32 0.51 8.75
N SER A 158 30.32 -0.21 9.26
CA SER A 158 29.14 0.42 9.78
C SER A 158 29.52 1.14 11.08
N GLN A 159 29.66 2.44 10.96
CA GLN A 159 29.60 3.36 12.10
C GLN A 159 28.24 3.22 12.83
N LEU A 160 27.40 2.24 12.43
CA LEU A 160 26.11 1.96 13.05
C LEU A 160 26.26 1.69 14.55
N ILE A 161 27.24 0.88 14.95
CA ILE A 161 27.47 0.60 16.37
C ILE A 161 28.05 1.85 17.07
N LYS A 162 28.96 2.58 16.41
CA LYS A 162 29.52 3.83 16.96
C LYS A 162 28.53 4.98 16.94
N ASN A 163 27.65 5.05 15.93
CA ASN A 163 26.62 6.07 15.83
C ASN A 163 25.43 5.81 16.77
N VAL A 164 25.09 4.56 17.03
CA VAL A 164 24.04 4.20 18.01
C VAL A 164 24.56 4.44 19.44
N ALA A 165 25.83 4.14 19.72
CA ALA A 165 26.43 4.37 21.05
C ALA A 165 26.95 5.82 21.27
N GLY A 166 27.30 6.54 20.18
CA GLY A 166 27.99 7.83 20.27
C GLY A 166 27.11 9.08 20.18
N ASN A 167 25.86 8.98 19.73
CA ASN A 167 24.99 10.13 19.49
C ASN A 167 23.62 10.00 20.17
N LEU A 168 23.57 10.15 21.49
CA LEU A 168 22.29 10.29 22.19
C LEU A 168 21.40 11.39 21.58
N LEU A 169 21.99 12.45 21.04
CA LEU A 169 21.25 13.53 20.35
C LEU A 169 20.64 13.10 19.01
N SER A 170 21.36 12.28 18.22
CA SER A 170 20.82 11.79 16.94
C SER A 170 19.74 10.72 17.16
N VAL A 171 19.88 9.87 18.18
CA VAL A 171 18.82 8.92 18.58
C VAL A 171 17.61 9.66 19.11
N GLY A 172 17.82 10.70 19.94
CA GLY A 172 16.74 11.55 20.45
C GLY A 172 15.97 12.25 19.31
N SER A 173 16.68 12.80 18.33
CA SER A 173 16.04 13.46 17.18
C SER A 173 15.32 12.47 16.26
N ALA A 174 15.87 11.26 16.05
CA ALA A 174 15.22 10.21 15.30
C ALA A 174 13.91 9.73 15.99
N ILE A 175 13.97 9.50 17.32
CA ILE A 175 12.78 9.16 18.10
C ILE A 175 11.75 10.30 18.04
N ALA A 176 12.17 11.54 18.22
CA ALA A 176 11.27 12.69 18.13
C ALA A 176 10.61 12.81 16.76
N SER A 177 11.36 12.57 15.67
CA SER A 177 10.81 12.59 14.33
C SER A 177 9.78 11.47 14.08
N ILE A 178 10.06 10.25 14.57
CA ILE A 178 9.12 9.13 14.49
C ILE A 178 7.85 9.45 15.30
N ILE A 179 7.98 9.95 16.51
CA ILE A 179 6.83 10.34 17.35
C ILE A 179 6.00 11.41 16.63
N PHE A 180 6.65 12.42 16.04
CA PHE A 180 5.96 13.47 15.30
C PHE A 180 5.22 12.93 14.05
N GLN A 181 5.83 12.02 13.30
CA GLN A 181 5.21 11.38 12.13
C GLN A 181 4.01 10.52 12.54
N VAL A 182 4.14 9.70 13.59
CA VAL A 182 3.06 8.88 14.12
C VAL A 182 1.93 9.75 14.66
N PHE A 183 2.26 10.82 15.39
CA PHE A 183 1.27 11.79 15.88
C PHE A 183 0.54 12.48 14.72
N SER A 184 1.25 12.96 13.71
CA SER A 184 0.67 13.59 12.53
C SER A 184 -0.25 12.63 11.78
N LEU A 185 0.19 11.38 11.58
CA LEU A 185 -0.63 10.33 10.97
C LEU A 185 -1.88 10.05 11.79
N ALA A 186 -1.76 9.96 13.12
CA ALA A 186 -2.89 9.73 14.02
C ALA A 186 -3.92 10.86 13.95
N VAL A 187 -3.47 12.13 14.02
CA VAL A 187 -4.35 13.31 13.91
C VAL A 187 -5.06 13.35 12.56
N LEU A 188 -4.34 13.10 11.46
CA LEU A 188 -4.94 13.07 10.12
C LEU A 188 -5.92 11.90 9.98
N THR A 189 -5.59 10.74 10.52
CA THR A 189 -6.49 9.58 10.53
C THR A 189 -7.78 9.86 11.30
N LEU A 190 -7.67 10.49 12.47
CA LEU A 190 -8.82 10.92 13.26
C LEU A 190 -9.70 11.91 12.47
N TYR A 191 -9.09 12.91 11.85
CA TYR A 191 -9.79 13.89 11.04
C TYR A 191 -10.53 13.20 9.87
N PHE A 192 -9.82 12.40 9.09
CA PHE A 192 -10.45 11.66 7.99
C PHE A 192 -11.53 10.68 8.46
N LEU A 193 -11.34 10.02 9.58
CA LEU A 193 -12.33 9.10 10.14
C LEU A 193 -13.61 9.83 10.57
N ALA A 194 -13.47 11.01 11.20
CA ALA A 194 -14.60 11.85 11.59
C ALA A 194 -15.40 12.34 10.38
N PHE A 195 -14.72 12.79 9.34
CA PHE A 195 -15.31 13.43 8.15
C PHE A 195 -15.39 12.48 6.94
N LEU A 196 -15.11 11.18 7.09
CA LEU A 196 -15.08 10.23 5.98
C LEU A 196 -16.38 10.26 5.17
N GLY A 197 -17.52 10.27 5.85
CA GLY A 197 -18.84 10.35 5.19
C GLY A 197 -19.02 11.62 4.35
N ASP A 198 -18.57 12.76 4.85
CA ASP A 198 -18.71 14.05 4.17
C ASP A 198 -17.77 14.12 2.95
N ILE A 199 -16.53 13.64 3.10
CA ILE A 199 -15.53 13.58 2.01
C ILE A 199 -16.05 12.69 0.88
N VAL A 200 -16.56 11.51 1.21
CA VAL A 200 -17.09 10.55 0.25
C VAL A 200 -18.34 11.10 -0.43
N ASN A 201 -19.28 11.69 0.33
CA ASN A 201 -20.49 12.31 -0.21
C ASN A 201 -20.15 13.53 -1.11
N PHE A 202 -19.14 14.32 -0.75
CA PHE A 202 -18.66 15.40 -1.61
C PHE A 202 -18.14 14.82 -2.95
N GLY A 203 -17.34 13.76 -2.91
CA GLY A 203 -16.89 13.07 -4.12
C GLY A 203 -18.06 12.57 -5.00
N TYR A 204 -19.11 12.03 -4.38
CA TYR A 204 -20.31 11.58 -5.13
C TYR A 204 -21.08 12.75 -5.77
N ARG A 205 -21.11 13.94 -5.13
CA ARG A 205 -21.76 15.13 -5.69
C ARG A 205 -21.05 15.67 -6.93
N LEU A 206 -19.76 15.44 -7.11
CA LEU A 206 -19.02 15.78 -8.32
C LEU A 206 -19.41 14.94 -9.53
N THR A 207 -20.10 13.82 -9.30
CA THR A 207 -20.55 12.94 -10.36
C THR A 207 -21.91 13.40 -10.91
N PRO A 208 -22.12 13.38 -12.25
CA PRO A 208 -23.42 13.69 -12.86
C PRO A 208 -24.56 12.86 -12.25
N ALA A 209 -25.73 13.47 -12.08
CA ALA A 209 -26.87 12.85 -11.40
C ALA A 209 -27.25 11.49 -11.97
N SER A 210 -27.15 11.30 -13.30
CA SER A 210 -27.47 10.05 -14.01
C SER A 210 -26.59 8.86 -13.62
N ARG A 211 -25.38 9.09 -13.09
CA ARG A 211 -24.41 8.04 -12.71
C ARG A 211 -24.13 7.99 -11.22
N ARG A 212 -24.68 8.94 -10.44
CA ARG A 212 -24.39 9.08 -9.01
C ARG A 212 -24.71 7.81 -8.22
N THR A 213 -25.87 7.18 -8.46
CA THR A 213 -26.26 5.95 -7.77
C THR A 213 -25.29 4.81 -8.02
N GLN A 214 -24.81 4.65 -9.26
CA GLN A 214 -23.84 3.62 -9.59
C GLN A 214 -22.48 3.90 -8.95
N VAL A 215 -22.01 5.16 -9.00
CA VAL A 215 -20.72 5.56 -8.44
C VAL A 215 -20.73 5.45 -6.91
N SER A 216 -21.82 5.85 -6.24
CA SER A 216 -21.93 5.70 -4.79
C SER A 216 -21.94 4.23 -4.36
N ALA A 217 -22.66 3.37 -5.06
CA ALA A 217 -22.67 1.93 -4.75
C ALA A 217 -21.27 1.29 -4.89
N ILE A 218 -20.50 1.69 -5.91
CA ILE A 218 -19.12 1.22 -6.09
C ILE A 218 -18.20 1.80 -5.01
N GLY A 219 -18.31 3.09 -4.71
CA GLY A 219 -17.50 3.75 -3.68
C GLY A 219 -17.71 3.16 -2.29
N ASP A 220 -18.96 2.87 -1.91
CA ASP A 220 -19.28 2.23 -0.64
C ASP A 220 -18.68 0.81 -0.55
N LYS A 221 -18.72 0.04 -1.65
CA LYS A 221 -18.04 -1.26 -1.73
C LYS A 221 -16.52 -1.13 -1.58
N VAL A 222 -15.91 -0.13 -2.22
CA VAL A 222 -14.47 0.14 -2.11
C VAL A 222 -14.08 0.42 -0.66
N ILE A 223 -14.80 1.30 0.03
CA ILE A 223 -14.53 1.64 1.43
C ILE A 223 -14.68 0.41 2.32
N ALA A 224 -15.76 -0.35 2.15
CA ALA A 224 -15.98 -1.58 2.90
C ALA A 224 -14.86 -2.60 2.66
N GLN A 225 -14.40 -2.75 1.42
CA GLN A 225 -13.33 -3.66 1.04
C GLN A 225 -11.98 -3.25 1.67
N ILE A 226 -11.64 -1.95 1.68
CA ILE A 226 -10.46 -1.43 2.36
C ILE A 226 -10.55 -1.74 3.87
N GLY A 227 -11.71 -1.49 4.48
CA GLY A 227 -11.93 -1.76 5.90
C GLY A 227 -11.72 -3.23 6.27
N HIS A 228 -12.34 -4.14 5.53
CA HIS A 228 -12.16 -5.58 5.74
C HIS A 228 -10.71 -6.03 5.53
N TYR A 229 -10.02 -5.46 4.54
CA TYR A 229 -8.61 -5.75 4.29
C TYR A 229 -7.73 -5.32 5.46
N VAL A 230 -7.88 -4.09 5.95
CA VAL A 230 -7.07 -3.56 7.06
C VAL A 230 -7.29 -4.38 8.34
N ILE A 231 -8.56 -4.64 8.70
CA ILE A 231 -8.87 -5.45 9.88
C ILE A 231 -8.32 -6.87 9.72
N GLY A 232 -8.54 -7.49 8.56
CA GLY A 232 -8.10 -8.86 8.29
C GLY A 232 -6.58 -9.02 8.34
N THR A 233 -5.83 -8.11 7.68
CA THR A 233 -4.37 -8.15 7.70
C THR A 233 -3.77 -7.84 9.07
N THR A 234 -4.35 -6.90 9.81
CA THR A 234 -3.94 -6.62 11.19
C THR A 234 -4.19 -7.82 12.10
N ALA A 235 -5.33 -8.48 11.97
CA ALA A 235 -5.62 -9.69 12.74
C ALA A 235 -4.66 -10.84 12.41
N LEU A 236 -4.33 -11.04 11.12
CA LEU A 236 -3.34 -12.04 10.69
C LEU A 236 -1.95 -11.73 11.25
N ALA A 237 -1.51 -10.48 11.19
CA ALA A 237 -0.22 -10.05 11.72
C ALA A 237 -0.11 -10.27 13.23
N LEU A 238 -1.16 -9.94 13.97
CA LEU A 238 -1.22 -10.19 15.43
C LEU A 238 -1.20 -11.69 15.76
N LEU A 239 -1.96 -12.50 15.00
CA LEU A 239 -1.95 -13.96 15.17
C LEU A 239 -0.56 -14.53 14.88
N ARG A 240 0.09 -14.12 13.80
CA ARG A 240 1.45 -14.56 13.48
C ARG A 240 2.43 -14.18 14.58
N GLY A 241 2.41 -12.93 15.03
CA GLY A 241 3.26 -12.47 16.13
C GLY A 241 3.05 -13.29 17.39
N LEU A 242 1.80 -13.52 17.77
CA LEU A 242 1.44 -14.31 18.96
C LEU A 242 1.93 -15.76 18.85
N PHE A 243 1.65 -16.44 17.74
CA PHE A 243 2.09 -17.83 17.53
C PHE A 243 3.61 -17.92 17.47
N THR A 244 4.29 -16.99 16.79
CA THR A 244 5.75 -16.94 16.77
C THR A 244 6.31 -16.73 18.19
N LEU A 245 5.74 -15.80 18.96
CA LEU A 245 6.15 -15.57 20.35
C LEU A 245 6.04 -16.83 21.20
N VAL A 246 4.90 -17.52 21.11
CA VAL A 246 4.67 -18.75 21.88
C VAL A 246 5.70 -19.83 21.51
N VAL A 247 5.93 -20.06 20.21
CA VAL A 247 6.90 -21.08 19.75
C VAL A 247 8.31 -20.74 20.20
N LEU A 248 8.75 -19.47 20.04
CA LEU A 248 10.08 -19.05 20.45
C LEU A 248 10.26 -19.11 21.97
N ALA A 249 9.22 -18.77 22.74
CA ALA A 249 9.25 -18.87 24.20
C ALA A 249 9.35 -20.33 24.67
N VAL A 250 8.59 -21.25 24.07
CA VAL A 250 8.64 -22.70 24.36
C VAL A 250 10.01 -23.29 24.01
N LEU A 251 10.62 -22.83 22.93
CA LEU A 251 11.95 -23.28 22.51
C LEU A 251 13.08 -22.58 23.31
N HIS A 252 12.75 -21.71 24.26
CA HIS A 252 13.70 -20.91 25.04
C HIS A 252 14.71 -20.15 24.18
N VAL A 253 14.26 -19.72 22.98
CA VAL A 253 15.10 -18.92 22.07
C VAL A 253 15.34 -17.55 22.67
N PRO A 254 16.58 -17.02 22.65
CA PRO A 254 16.83 -15.65 23.07
C PRO A 254 16.07 -14.66 22.15
N TYR A 255 15.64 -13.56 22.73
CA TYR A 255 14.94 -12.47 22.01
C TYR A 255 13.55 -12.82 21.44
N PRO A 256 12.68 -13.59 22.11
CA PRO A 256 11.44 -14.06 21.55
C PRO A 256 10.48 -12.92 21.19
N PHE A 257 10.44 -11.84 21.99
CA PHE A 257 9.60 -10.67 21.72
C PHE A 257 10.05 -9.89 20.48
N ALA A 258 11.37 -9.68 20.34
CA ALA A 258 11.93 -8.97 19.19
C ALA A 258 11.64 -9.72 17.88
N LEU A 259 11.89 -11.03 17.86
CA LEU A 259 11.68 -11.85 16.68
C LEU A 259 10.19 -12.01 16.33
N ALA A 260 9.33 -12.16 17.34
CA ALA A 260 7.88 -12.21 17.14
C ALA A 260 7.31 -10.88 16.63
N PHE A 261 7.83 -9.76 17.13
CA PHE A 261 7.44 -8.44 16.64
C PHE A 261 7.88 -8.22 15.19
N ILE A 262 9.12 -8.57 14.84
CA ILE A 262 9.60 -8.52 13.46
C ILE A 262 8.71 -9.38 12.55
N ALA A 263 8.34 -10.58 12.99
CA ALA A 263 7.45 -11.45 12.23
C ALA A 263 6.06 -10.82 12.03
N ALA A 264 5.49 -10.21 13.08
CA ALA A 264 4.19 -9.52 12.99
C ALA A 264 4.23 -8.31 12.07
N VAL A 265 5.27 -7.46 12.19
CA VAL A 265 5.41 -6.26 11.36
C VAL A 265 5.62 -6.61 9.89
N LEU A 266 6.46 -7.58 9.61
CA LEU A 266 6.68 -8.04 8.24
C LEU A 266 5.40 -8.66 7.63
N ASP A 267 4.57 -9.33 8.44
CA ASP A 267 3.33 -9.95 7.97
C ASP A 267 2.25 -8.95 7.53
N ILE A 268 2.37 -7.67 7.90
CA ILE A 268 1.51 -6.59 7.37
C ILE A 268 1.65 -6.50 5.84
N ALA A 269 2.78 -6.92 5.30
CA ALA A 269 3.08 -6.99 3.89
C ALA A 269 2.88 -8.45 3.36
N PRO A 270 1.70 -8.81 2.85
CA PRO A 270 1.40 -10.18 2.45
C PRO A 270 2.34 -10.71 1.37
N VAL A 271 2.61 -12.00 1.40
CA VAL A 271 3.47 -12.77 0.47
C VAL A 271 4.96 -12.47 0.66
N VAL A 272 5.41 -11.24 0.49
CA VAL A 272 6.85 -10.90 0.62
C VAL A 272 7.25 -10.85 2.08
N GLY A 273 6.44 -10.19 2.90
CA GLY A 273 6.71 -10.05 4.33
C GLY A 273 6.66 -11.37 5.09
N THR A 274 5.72 -12.25 4.74
CA THR A 274 5.63 -13.59 5.33
C THR A 274 6.86 -14.43 5.05
N ALA A 275 7.38 -14.39 3.81
CA ALA A 275 8.60 -15.09 3.42
C ALA A 275 9.83 -14.47 4.11
N LEU A 276 9.93 -13.13 4.14
CA LEU A 276 11.02 -12.45 4.83
C LEU A 276 11.02 -12.74 6.33
N ALA A 277 9.85 -12.73 6.99
CA ALA A 277 9.72 -13.07 8.40
C ALA A 277 10.22 -14.50 8.67
N ALA A 278 9.81 -15.47 7.85
CA ALA A 278 10.27 -16.85 7.98
C ALA A 278 11.79 -16.95 7.81
N VAL A 279 12.37 -16.29 6.81
CA VAL A 279 13.83 -16.33 6.58
C VAL A 279 14.57 -15.65 7.74
N VAL A 280 14.18 -14.43 8.12
CA VAL A 280 14.90 -13.67 9.16
C VAL A 280 14.84 -14.39 10.50
N VAL A 281 13.65 -14.78 10.96
CA VAL A 281 13.49 -15.42 12.26
C VAL A 281 14.16 -16.77 12.27
N SER A 282 13.97 -17.59 11.23
CA SER A 282 14.61 -18.93 11.17
C SER A 282 16.14 -18.85 11.12
N THR A 283 16.70 -17.87 10.38
CA THR A 283 18.15 -17.68 10.32
C THR A 283 18.70 -17.34 11.70
N VAL A 284 18.10 -16.39 12.41
CA VAL A 284 18.56 -16.00 13.77
C VAL A 284 18.50 -17.20 14.70
N VAL A 285 17.41 -17.98 14.67
CA VAL A 285 17.27 -19.15 15.57
C VAL A 285 18.21 -20.29 15.17
N LEU A 286 18.48 -20.50 13.89
CA LEU A 286 19.47 -21.47 13.42
C LEU A 286 20.89 -21.16 13.90
N LEU A 287 21.24 -19.87 14.01
CA LEU A 287 22.55 -19.43 14.53
C LEU A 287 22.73 -19.74 16.02
N GLU A 288 21.62 -19.73 16.79
CA GLU A 288 21.63 -20.08 18.21
C GLU A 288 21.61 -21.60 18.42
N SER A 289 20.72 -22.30 17.71
CA SER A 289 20.52 -23.74 17.86
C SER A 289 19.94 -24.34 16.60
N VAL A 290 20.67 -25.27 16.00
CA VAL A 290 20.22 -25.99 14.77
C VAL A 290 18.88 -26.73 15.00
N PRO A 291 18.69 -27.50 16.10
CA PRO A 291 17.41 -28.16 16.33
C PRO A 291 16.25 -27.17 16.49
N ALA A 292 16.44 -26.07 17.23
CA ALA A 292 15.42 -25.04 17.39
C ALA A 292 15.12 -24.35 16.06
N GLY A 293 16.14 -24.04 15.26
CA GLY A 293 15.98 -23.43 13.94
C GLY A 293 15.18 -24.31 12.98
N ILE A 294 15.45 -25.61 12.92
CA ILE A 294 14.65 -26.54 12.11
C ILE A 294 13.20 -26.56 12.59
N THR A 295 12.96 -26.57 13.90
CA THR A 295 11.61 -26.54 14.47
C THR A 295 10.88 -25.26 14.06
N VAL A 296 11.55 -24.10 14.09
CA VAL A 296 10.97 -22.81 13.66
C VAL A 296 10.67 -22.79 12.16
N ILE A 297 11.52 -23.37 11.32
CA ILE A 297 11.25 -23.52 9.87
C ILE A 297 9.99 -24.38 9.67
N CYS A 298 9.92 -25.54 10.31
CA CYS A 298 8.74 -26.41 10.25
C CYS A 298 7.48 -25.68 10.75
N PHE A 299 7.60 -24.90 11.82
CA PHE A 299 6.51 -24.07 12.33
C PHE A 299 6.04 -23.06 11.29
N PHE A 300 6.94 -22.28 10.65
CA PHE A 300 6.54 -21.30 9.64
C PHE A 300 5.85 -21.95 8.44
N ILE A 301 6.34 -23.11 7.98
CA ILE A 301 5.70 -23.87 6.90
C ILE A 301 4.29 -24.32 7.33
N ALA A 302 4.15 -24.90 8.52
CA ALA A 302 2.88 -25.36 9.06
C ALA A 302 1.91 -24.21 9.28
N TYR A 303 2.39 -23.08 9.83
CA TYR A 303 1.60 -21.89 10.03
C TYR A 303 1.11 -21.29 8.71
N GLU A 304 1.96 -21.23 7.68
CA GLU A 304 1.57 -20.71 6.36
C GLU A 304 0.46 -21.58 5.75
N PHE A 305 0.56 -22.89 5.91
CA PHE A 305 -0.47 -23.84 5.46
C PHE A 305 -1.80 -23.60 6.22
N LEU A 306 -1.72 -23.49 7.54
CA LEU A 306 -2.86 -23.21 8.40
C LEU A 306 -3.49 -21.83 8.09
N ALA A 307 -2.67 -20.81 7.86
CA ALA A 307 -3.13 -19.49 7.51
C ALA A 307 -3.92 -19.50 6.20
N ARG A 308 -3.43 -20.18 5.17
CA ARG A 308 -4.11 -20.28 3.86
C ARG A 308 -5.41 -21.08 3.94
N LEU A 309 -5.45 -22.14 4.75
CA LEU A 309 -6.64 -23.00 4.85
C LEU A 309 -7.71 -22.45 5.79
N VAL A 310 -7.30 -21.78 6.86
CA VAL A 310 -8.22 -21.43 7.96
C VAL A 310 -8.34 -19.93 8.18
N PHE A 311 -7.23 -19.22 8.34
CA PHE A 311 -7.25 -17.84 8.77
C PHE A 311 -7.60 -16.87 7.64
N ILE A 312 -6.94 -17.00 6.49
CA ILE A 312 -7.20 -16.13 5.33
C ILE A 312 -8.66 -16.22 4.86
N PRO A 313 -9.27 -17.42 4.67
CA PRO A 313 -10.67 -17.49 4.24
C PRO A 313 -11.69 -16.97 5.28
N ARG A 314 -11.31 -16.93 6.56
CA ARG A 314 -12.18 -16.44 7.63
C ARG A 314 -12.02 -14.96 7.92
N LEU A 315 -10.80 -14.44 7.77
CA LEU A 315 -10.45 -13.06 8.13
C LEU A 315 -10.45 -12.12 6.94
N LEU A 316 -10.01 -12.60 5.76
CA LEU A 316 -10.15 -11.85 4.52
C LEU A 316 -11.34 -12.41 3.74
N ASP A 317 -12.39 -11.62 3.65
CA ASP A 317 -13.60 -11.99 2.93
C ASP A 317 -13.28 -12.34 1.47
N LYS A 318 -14.04 -13.31 0.90
CA LYS A 318 -13.88 -13.81 -0.47
C LYS A 318 -14.05 -12.72 -1.55
N SER A 319 -14.47 -11.52 -1.16
CA SER A 319 -14.65 -10.36 -2.04
C SER A 319 -13.36 -9.76 -2.60
N VAL A 320 -12.19 -10.00 -1.98
CA VAL A 320 -10.89 -9.51 -2.47
C VAL A 320 -10.22 -10.56 -3.37
N ARG A 321 -10.83 -10.86 -4.51
CA ARG A 321 -10.22 -11.76 -5.52
C ARG A 321 -9.25 -10.99 -6.40
N ILE A 322 -8.03 -10.78 -5.90
CA ILE A 322 -6.91 -10.26 -6.69
C ILE A 322 -6.09 -11.47 -7.17
N SER A 323 -5.66 -11.45 -8.44
CA SER A 323 -4.70 -12.46 -8.88
C SER A 323 -3.36 -12.26 -8.15
N PRO A 324 -2.68 -13.33 -7.72
CA PRO A 324 -1.38 -13.22 -7.06
C PRO A 324 -0.36 -12.42 -7.88
N ALA A 325 -0.41 -12.55 -9.20
CA ALA A 325 0.44 -11.79 -10.12
C ALA A 325 0.16 -10.27 -10.03
N ALA A 326 -1.12 -9.85 -10.03
CA ALA A 326 -1.47 -8.43 -9.91
C ALA A 326 -1.08 -7.86 -8.54
N ALA A 327 -1.22 -8.65 -7.48
CA ALA A 327 -0.78 -8.26 -6.15
C ALA A 327 0.74 -8.06 -6.10
N LEU A 328 1.53 -8.99 -6.70
CA LEU A 328 2.99 -8.89 -6.75
C LEU A 328 3.45 -7.68 -7.57
N VAL A 329 2.89 -7.50 -8.77
CA VAL A 329 3.22 -6.35 -9.65
C VAL A 329 2.87 -5.04 -8.95
N GLY A 330 1.68 -4.95 -8.34
CA GLY A 330 1.27 -3.78 -7.58
C GLY A 330 2.19 -3.50 -6.39
N ALA A 331 2.57 -4.54 -5.64
CA ALA A 331 3.47 -4.44 -4.50
C ALA A 331 4.86 -3.93 -4.91
N LEU A 332 5.44 -4.49 -6.00
CA LEU A 332 6.72 -4.05 -6.55
C LEU A 332 6.64 -2.61 -7.06
N ALA A 333 5.61 -2.27 -7.83
CA ALA A 333 5.40 -0.90 -8.31
C ALA A 333 5.23 0.09 -7.16
N GLY A 334 4.43 -0.25 -6.16
CA GLY A 334 4.25 0.58 -4.96
C GLY A 334 5.55 0.78 -4.19
N PHE A 335 6.34 -0.29 -4.01
CA PHE A 335 7.62 -0.23 -3.34
C PHE A 335 8.64 0.65 -4.08
N THR A 336 8.75 0.49 -5.40
CA THR A 336 9.71 1.27 -6.21
C THR A 336 9.35 2.75 -6.28
N MET A 337 8.06 3.09 -6.27
CA MET A 337 7.61 4.48 -6.35
C MET A 337 7.61 5.19 -4.99
N PHE A 338 7.22 4.49 -3.92
CA PHE A 338 6.89 5.11 -2.65
C PHE A 338 7.44 4.33 -1.43
N GLY A 339 8.37 3.42 -1.66
CA GLY A 339 8.98 2.62 -0.59
C GLY A 339 7.98 1.76 0.18
N VAL A 340 8.24 1.57 1.47
CA VAL A 340 7.43 0.70 2.34
C VAL A 340 5.96 1.14 2.43
N ILE A 341 5.68 2.45 2.44
CA ILE A 341 4.31 2.98 2.50
C ILE A 341 3.56 2.64 1.22
N GLY A 342 4.21 2.83 0.05
CA GLY A 342 3.63 2.46 -1.24
C GLY A 342 3.36 0.95 -1.35
N PHE A 343 4.25 0.13 -0.81
CA PHE A 343 4.06 -1.32 -0.73
C PHE A 343 2.80 -1.69 0.08
N LEU A 344 2.61 -1.09 1.25
CA LEU A 344 1.46 -1.35 2.12
C LEU A 344 0.12 -0.96 1.47
N ILE A 345 0.09 0.18 0.79
CA ILE A 345 -1.13 0.71 0.15
C ILE A 345 -1.40 0.04 -1.20
N SER A 346 -0.38 -0.52 -1.86
CA SER A 346 -0.49 -1.05 -3.22
C SER A 346 -1.48 -2.20 -3.37
N ILE A 347 -1.53 -3.13 -2.42
CA ILE A 347 -2.42 -4.29 -2.50
C ILE A 347 -3.89 -3.89 -2.45
N PRO A 348 -4.36 -3.07 -1.48
CA PRO A 348 -5.72 -2.56 -1.51
C PRO A 348 -5.99 -1.67 -2.72
N LEU A 349 -5.01 -0.91 -3.20
CA LEU A 349 -5.17 -0.11 -4.41
C LEU A 349 -5.41 -0.98 -5.65
N VAL A 350 -4.66 -2.07 -5.80
CA VAL A 350 -4.87 -3.06 -6.87
C VAL A 350 -6.24 -3.72 -6.75
N ALA A 351 -6.71 -3.99 -5.52
CA ALA A 351 -8.06 -4.51 -5.27
C ALA A 351 -9.13 -3.55 -5.77
N VAL A 352 -9.00 -2.27 -5.42
CA VAL A 352 -9.92 -1.19 -5.85
C VAL A 352 -9.91 -1.04 -7.37
N ILE A 353 -8.73 -0.99 -7.98
CA ILE A 353 -8.58 -0.91 -9.45
C ILE A 353 -9.26 -2.11 -10.11
N THR A 354 -9.01 -3.32 -9.62
CA THR A 354 -9.62 -4.55 -10.15
C THR A 354 -11.14 -4.53 -10.01
N LEU A 355 -11.67 -4.04 -8.90
CA LEU A 355 -13.12 -3.89 -8.68
C LEU A 355 -13.73 -2.92 -9.69
N ILE A 356 -13.12 -1.75 -9.87
CA ILE A 356 -13.57 -0.73 -10.83
C ILE A 356 -13.54 -1.29 -12.26
N LEU A 357 -12.47 -1.96 -12.64
CA LEU A 357 -12.34 -2.59 -13.95
C LEU A 357 -13.47 -3.61 -14.20
N ARG A 358 -13.78 -4.44 -13.22
CA ARG A 358 -14.83 -5.48 -13.32
C ARG A 358 -16.24 -4.89 -13.33
N GLU A 359 -16.52 -3.88 -12.51
CA GLU A 359 -17.89 -3.34 -12.39
C GLU A 359 -18.19 -2.22 -13.40
N VAL A 360 -17.17 -1.54 -13.94
CA VAL A 360 -17.38 -0.41 -14.86
C VAL A 360 -16.98 -0.74 -16.30
N LEU A 361 -15.81 -1.34 -16.51
CA LEU A 361 -15.26 -1.53 -17.85
C LEU A 361 -15.77 -2.80 -18.53
N LEU A 362 -15.75 -3.94 -17.85
CA LEU A 362 -16.19 -5.21 -18.45
C LEU A 362 -17.67 -5.19 -18.90
N PRO A 363 -18.64 -4.67 -18.13
CA PRO A 363 -20.04 -4.62 -18.59
C PRO A 363 -20.24 -3.70 -19.80
N ARG A 364 -19.42 -2.65 -19.92
CA ARG A 364 -19.49 -1.74 -21.10
C ARG A 364 -18.95 -2.38 -22.37
N GLN A 365 -18.02 -3.30 -22.27
CA GLN A 365 -17.47 -4.02 -23.42
C GLN A 365 -18.40 -5.16 -23.87
N ALA A 366 -19.11 -5.78 -22.91
CA ALA A 366 -20.09 -6.83 -23.23
C ALA A 366 -21.37 -6.30 -23.90
N ASN A 367 -21.67 -5.00 -23.75
CA ASN A 367 -22.82 -4.32 -24.33
C ASN A 367 -22.49 -3.53 -25.62
N ARG A 368 -21.27 -3.67 -26.15
CA ARG A 368 -20.84 -3.19 -27.48
C ARG A 368 -20.71 -4.35 -28.44
#